data_9f6ca1a81642ddd2e6d7c5aea8ba110d
#
_entry.id   9f6ca1a81642ddd2e6d7c5aea8ba110d
#
_cell.length_a   1.000
_cell.length_b   1.000
_cell.length_c   1.000
_cell.angle_alpha   90.00
_cell.angle_beta   90.00
_cell.angle_gamma   90.00
#
_symmetry.space_group_name_H-M   'P 1'
#
loop_
_entity.id
_entity.type
_entity.pdbx_description
1 polymer ?
#
loop_
_entity_poly.entity_id
_entity_poly.type
_entity_poly.pdbx_seq_one_letter_code
_entity_poly.pdbx_strand_id
1 'polypeptide(L)'
;MRFIFPARAPRARGAAVLALLLAAVPAAAQPRVDYEIRFPNRVHHEAEVTATFRSIPAGQPLQVRMSRSSPGRYALHEFAKNVYNVRAADGSGRALSFTRPDPHGWDVAGHDGTVTVQYTLFGDRVDGTYAGIDASHAHLNIPATFAWARGMEAAPVQVRFERPDGWRVATQLVPTADSAVFTAPDLQYFMDSPTEVGPWDVREWTVQGPGGRPSRVRLVVHHTGTAEELDRFADKARRVVAEQIAMWGEPAGYDFGTYTFLADYLPWAAGDGMEHRNSTVLTSAQSLARAEMGLLGTVSHEFFHSWNVERVRPASLEPFRFEEANMSGELWFAEGFTSYYDDLSIRRAGLYTDAEYAEIAGGIAAAVLNAPGRRLFSAVEMSMQAPFVDAATSIDPNNRGNTFLSYYTWGSGIGLGLDLTLRSRFQGITLDDYMRAVWREFGRGQTEALAPARPYTVADLRRVLGEVTRDTAFANDFFRRYVEGRESVDYGALLANAGFLLRKAQAGRPWLGAVLQTADDSSGVVVNGYPLATGSLYAAGMDRGDVILSVDGQPARTSEALGALLAGRRAGDVATVEFVQRGERKTARVTLVENPALEAVPYESAGMQVTPRMRAFREAWLASRVGR
;
A
#
# COMPACT_ATOMS: atom_id res chain seq x y z
N MET A 1 22.84 -80.71 52.19
CA MET A 1 24.12 -80.83 51.45
C MET A 1 24.57 -79.39 51.14
N ARG A 2 25.59 -78.96 51.87
CA ARG A 2 26.16 -77.57 51.66
C ARG A 2 27.33 -77.75 50.69
N PHE A 3 27.34 -76.89 49.65
CA PHE A 3 28.53 -76.73 48.82
C PHE A 3 29.13 -75.36 49.08
N ILE A 4 30.39 -75.34 49.45
CA ILE A 4 31.27 -74.23 49.72
C ILE A 4 31.97 -73.85 48.40
N PHE A 5 31.95 -72.60 48.02
CA PHE A 5 32.77 -72.05 46.91
C PHE A 5 33.87 -71.16 47.48
N PRO A 6 35.09 -71.22 46.96
CA PRO A 6 36.18 -70.37 47.44
C PRO A 6 36.19 -68.98 46.83
N ALA A 7 36.64 -68.01 47.63
CA ALA A 7 36.82 -66.61 47.26
C ALA A 7 37.94 -66.41 46.23
N ARG A 8 37.70 -65.63 45.20
CA ARG A 8 38.72 -65.14 44.28
C ARG A 8 39.09 -63.68 44.63
N ALA A 9 40.38 -63.42 44.70
CA ALA A 9 41.00 -62.11 44.95
C ALA A 9 40.74 -61.09 43.82
N PRO A 10 40.70 -59.79 44.10
CA PRO A 10 40.43 -58.74 43.08
C PRO A 10 41.70 -58.47 42.26
N ARG A 11 41.51 -58.50 40.92
CA ARG A 11 42.48 -57.97 39.96
C ARG A 11 42.33 -56.45 39.81
N ALA A 12 43.37 -55.70 40.13
CA ALA A 12 43.48 -54.28 39.83
C ALA A 12 43.42 -54.05 38.31
N ARG A 13 42.42 -53.32 37.84
CA ARG A 13 42.35 -52.81 36.49
C ARG A 13 42.87 -51.35 36.50
N GLY A 14 44.02 -51.13 35.87
CA GLY A 14 44.55 -49.85 35.61
C GLY A 14 43.60 -49.07 34.66
N ALA A 15 43.06 -47.96 35.12
CA ALA A 15 42.28 -47.00 34.28
C ALA A 15 43.26 -46.13 33.46
N ALA A 16 43.35 -46.40 32.16
CA ALA A 16 43.99 -45.48 31.22
C ALA A 16 43.04 -44.27 31.01
N VAL A 17 43.40 -43.10 31.53
CA VAL A 17 42.71 -41.85 31.28
C VAL A 17 43.10 -41.38 29.87
N LEU A 18 42.20 -41.57 28.92
CA LEU A 18 42.32 -41.01 27.57
C LEU A 18 41.89 -39.53 27.65
N ALA A 19 42.86 -38.60 27.72
CA ALA A 19 42.61 -37.19 27.62
C ALA A 19 42.18 -36.87 26.17
N LEU A 20 40.87 -36.73 25.91
CA LEU A 20 40.36 -36.11 24.69
C LEU A 20 40.69 -34.60 24.74
N LEU A 21 41.71 -34.19 23.97
CA LEU A 21 41.91 -32.83 23.59
C LEU A 21 40.73 -32.44 22.66
N LEU A 22 39.67 -31.85 23.21
CA LEU A 22 38.68 -31.07 22.47
C LEU A 22 39.40 -29.83 21.95
N ALA A 23 39.86 -29.90 20.71
CA ALA A 23 40.23 -28.69 19.97
C ALA A 23 38.97 -27.80 19.92
N ALA A 24 38.98 -26.70 20.64
CA ALA A 24 37.97 -25.66 20.51
C ALA A 24 38.05 -25.18 19.06
N VAL A 25 37.14 -25.65 18.23
CA VAL A 25 36.89 -25.02 16.92
C VAL A 25 36.45 -23.59 17.26
N PRO A 26 37.16 -22.56 16.81
CA PRO A 26 36.69 -21.19 17.04
C PRO A 26 35.29 -21.09 16.47
N ALA A 27 34.33 -20.72 17.29
CA ALA A 27 33.00 -20.45 16.82
C ALA A 27 33.12 -19.44 15.67
N ALA A 28 32.74 -19.84 14.46
CA ALA A 28 32.74 -18.92 13.33
C ALA A 28 31.92 -17.70 13.75
N ALA A 29 32.50 -16.52 13.63
CA ALA A 29 31.79 -15.28 13.93
C ALA A 29 30.52 -15.27 13.07
N GLN A 30 29.37 -15.01 13.69
CA GLN A 30 28.11 -15.02 12.97
C GLN A 30 28.08 -13.90 11.93
N PRO A 31 27.45 -14.11 10.75
CA PRO A 31 27.24 -13.06 9.77
C PRO A 31 26.57 -11.85 10.41
N ARG A 32 27.03 -10.65 10.03
CA ARG A 32 26.48 -9.37 10.50
C ARG A 32 26.61 -8.30 9.44
N VAL A 33 25.66 -7.40 9.36
CA VAL A 33 25.69 -6.24 8.46
C VAL A 33 25.63 -4.96 9.28
N ASP A 34 26.62 -4.08 9.09
CA ASP A 34 26.68 -2.77 9.72
C ASP A 34 26.56 -1.69 8.65
N TYR A 35 25.58 -0.79 8.82
CA TYR A 35 25.39 0.39 7.98
C TYR A 35 25.72 1.67 8.72
N GLU A 36 26.23 2.64 7.97
CA GLU A 36 26.35 4.04 8.39
C GLU A 36 25.88 4.93 7.25
N ILE A 37 25.09 5.96 7.58
CA ILE A 37 24.68 6.99 6.63
C ILE A 37 24.97 8.38 7.23
N ARG A 38 25.46 9.29 6.40
CA ARG A 38 25.75 10.67 6.77
C ARG A 38 25.37 11.64 5.64
N PHE A 39 25.15 12.91 5.97
CA PHE A 39 24.53 13.88 5.09
C PHE A 39 25.42 15.14 4.86
N PRO A 40 26.68 14.99 4.42
CA PRO A 40 27.61 16.14 4.29
C PRO A 40 27.19 17.08 3.17
N ASN A 41 26.54 16.57 2.13
CA ASN A 41 26.13 17.33 0.94
C ASN A 41 24.61 17.35 0.74
N ARG A 42 23.83 17.35 1.83
CA ARG A 42 22.36 17.30 1.79
C ARG A 42 21.69 18.42 1.01
N VAL A 43 22.35 19.57 0.89
CA VAL A 43 21.86 20.71 0.07
C VAL A 43 21.71 20.33 -1.41
N HIS A 44 22.47 19.34 -1.86
CA HIS A 44 22.43 18.79 -3.22
C HIS A 44 21.81 17.40 -3.26
N HIS A 45 20.96 17.07 -2.28
CA HIS A 45 20.23 15.81 -2.20
C HIS A 45 21.11 14.56 -2.08
N GLU A 46 22.31 14.68 -1.53
CA GLU A 46 23.27 13.58 -1.41
C GLU A 46 23.49 13.13 0.03
N ALA A 47 23.57 11.80 0.20
CA ALA A 47 24.07 11.13 1.39
C ALA A 47 25.27 10.24 1.04
N GLU A 48 26.15 10.03 2.01
CA GLU A 48 27.22 9.03 1.94
C GLU A 48 26.81 7.82 2.77
N VAL A 49 26.83 6.64 2.14
CA VAL A 49 26.46 5.37 2.75
C VAL A 49 27.67 4.45 2.80
N THR A 50 27.88 3.82 3.96
CA THR A 50 28.85 2.76 4.18
C THR A 50 28.11 1.50 4.63
N ALA A 51 28.28 0.39 3.90
CA ALA A 51 27.77 -0.93 4.24
C ALA A 51 28.95 -1.88 4.49
N THR A 52 29.05 -2.48 5.68
CA THR A 52 30.08 -3.43 6.05
C THR A 52 29.46 -4.80 6.30
N PHE A 53 29.84 -5.77 5.48
CA PHE A 53 29.43 -7.16 5.53
C PHE A 53 30.54 -8.01 6.17
N ARG A 54 30.20 -8.80 7.19
CA ARG A 54 31.18 -9.58 7.97
C ARG A 54 30.86 -11.07 7.94
N SER A 55 31.91 -11.88 8.13
CA SER A 55 31.84 -13.35 8.14
C SER A 55 31.36 -13.93 6.80
N ILE A 56 31.83 -13.33 5.71
CA ILE A 56 31.56 -13.77 4.35
C ILE A 56 32.38 -15.04 4.06
N PRO A 57 31.78 -16.09 3.48
CA PRO A 57 32.50 -17.29 3.10
C PRO A 57 33.67 -16.99 2.15
N ALA A 58 34.82 -17.62 2.41
CA ALA A 58 36.01 -17.41 1.59
C ALA A 58 35.86 -17.99 0.18
N GLY A 59 36.52 -17.38 -0.79
CA GLY A 59 36.68 -17.91 -2.15
C GLY A 59 35.54 -17.65 -3.12
N GLN A 60 34.47 -16.96 -2.69
CA GLN A 60 33.37 -16.53 -3.58
C GLN A 60 33.21 -15.02 -3.52
N PRO A 61 32.84 -14.36 -4.62
CA PRO A 61 32.53 -12.94 -4.58
C PRO A 61 31.30 -12.65 -3.70
N LEU A 62 31.31 -11.55 -2.95
CA LEU A 62 30.12 -11.03 -2.30
C LEU A 62 29.24 -10.35 -3.35
N GLN A 63 28.01 -10.80 -3.43
CA GLN A 63 27.02 -10.26 -4.39
C GLN A 63 26.20 -9.14 -3.75
N VAL A 64 26.69 -7.91 -3.87
CA VAL A 64 26.00 -6.71 -3.36
C VAL A 64 24.94 -6.26 -4.35
N ARG A 65 23.76 -5.88 -3.86
CA ARG A 65 22.58 -5.51 -4.67
C ARG A 65 21.89 -4.26 -4.12
N MET A 66 21.42 -3.39 -4.99
CA MET A 66 20.31 -2.49 -4.68
C MET A 66 19.01 -3.19 -4.94
N SER A 67 18.02 -2.94 -4.11
CA SER A 67 16.68 -3.45 -4.33
C SER A 67 16.10 -2.92 -5.64
N ARG A 68 15.16 -3.67 -6.20
CA ARG A 68 14.29 -3.27 -7.32
C ARG A 68 12.82 -3.21 -6.93
N SER A 69 12.52 -3.60 -5.70
CA SER A 69 11.18 -3.59 -5.16
C SER A 69 11.22 -3.12 -3.71
N SER A 70 10.10 -2.67 -3.19
CA SER A 70 9.95 -2.18 -1.83
C SER A 70 8.68 -2.78 -1.22
N PRO A 71 8.69 -3.18 0.08
CA PRO A 71 7.46 -3.55 0.78
C PRO A 71 6.40 -2.45 0.60
N GLY A 72 5.14 -2.86 0.40
CA GLY A 72 4.04 -1.95 0.06
C GLY A 72 3.98 -1.52 -1.41
N ARG A 73 5.00 -1.80 -2.25
CA ARG A 73 5.00 -1.54 -3.69
C ARG A 73 5.04 -2.82 -4.50
N TYR A 74 4.21 -2.89 -5.52
CA TYR A 74 4.04 -4.09 -6.33
C TYR A 74 4.73 -4.01 -7.69
N ALA A 75 5.36 -2.86 -8.00
CA ALA A 75 6.11 -2.61 -9.23
C ALA A 75 7.63 -2.64 -9.03
N LEU A 76 8.36 -2.72 -10.14
CA LEU A 76 9.83 -2.63 -10.12
C LEU A 76 10.30 -1.19 -10.24
N HIS A 77 11.36 -0.87 -9.51
CA HIS A 77 12.01 0.44 -9.45
C HIS A 77 13.50 0.34 -9.76
N GLU A 78 14.06 1.41 -10.31
CA GLU A 78 15.46 1.49 -10.71
C GLU A 78 16.28 2.28 -9.66
N PHE A 79 16.29 1.84 -8.39
CA PHE A 79 16.96 2.55 -7.30
C PHE A 79 18.46 2.70 -7.54
N ALA A 80 19.13 1.71 -8.16
CA ALA A 80 20.56 1.73 -8.43
C ALA A 80 21.02 2.89 -9.33
N LYS A 81 20.10 3.53 -10.09
CA LYS A 81 20.42 4.71 -10.91
C LYS A 81 20.92 5.90 -10.09
N ASN A 82 20.53 5.94 -8.81
CA ASN A 82 20.85 7.01 -7.87
C ASN A 82 22.12 6.75 -7.05
N VAL A 83 22.82 5.64 -7.32
CA VAL A 83 24.03 5.20 -6.62
C VAL A 83 25.26 5.42 -7.48
N TYR A 84 26.23 6.18 -6.96
CA TYR A 84 27.49 6.47 -7.65
C TYR A 84 28.67 6.57 -6.69
N ASN A 85 29.88 6.78 -7.21
CA ASN A 85 31.14 6.78 -6.44
C ASN A 85 31.36 5.50 -5.62
N VAL A 86 30.93 4.34 -6.14
CA VAL A 86 31.03 3.07 -5.44
C VAL A 86 32.49 2.66 -5.27
N ARG A 87 32.87 2.31 -4.05
CA ARG A 87 34.18 1.79 -3.67
C ARG A 87 34.00 0.58 -2.78
N ALA A 88 34.94 -0.38 -2.88
CA ALA A 88 34.94 -1.54 -2.02
C ALA A 88 36.31 -1.75 -1.40
N ALA A 89 36.36 -2.19 -0.14
CA ALA A 89 37.58 -2.53 0.59
C ALA A 89 37.34 -3.77 1.45
N ASP A 90 38.43 -4.50 1.78
CA ASP A 90 38.40 -5.59 2.73
C ASP A 90 38.52 -5.11 4.19
N GLY A 91 38.54 -6.06 5.15
CA GLY A 91 38.63 -5.77 6.58
C GLY A 91 39.91 -5.08 7.00
N SER A 92 41.00 -5.15 6.18
CA SER A 92 42.26 -4.43 6.40
C SER A 92 42.27 -3.01 5.79
N GLY A 93 41.21 -2.64 5.04
CA GLY A 93 41.12 -1.39 4.29
C GLY A 93 41.74 -1.43 2.90
N ARG A 94 42.19 -2.61 2.44
CA ARG A 94 42.72 -2.79 1.08
C ARG A 94 41.61 -2.67 0.07
N ALA A 95 41.80 -1.83 -0.96
CA ALA A 95 40.81 -1.67 -2.03
C ALA A 95 40.56 -2.99 -2.78
N LEU A 96 39.29 -3.28 -3.01
CA LEU A 96 38.81 -4.46 -3.75
C LEU A 96 38.25 -4.05 -5.11
N SER A 97 38.42 -4.93 -6.09
CA SER A 97 37.76 -4.79 -7.38
C SER A 97 36.35 -5.42 -7.33
N PHE A 98 35.46 -4.92 -8.17
CA PHE A 98 34.14 -5.50 -8.38
C PHE A 98 33.77 -5.50 -9.86
N THR A 99 32.86 -6.40 -10.22
CA THR A 99 32.21 -6.43 -11.54
C THR A 99 30.77 -6.00 -11.42
N ARG A 100 30.18 -5.58 -12.54
CA ARG A 100 28.75 -5.22 -12.64
C ARG A 100 28.03 -6.31 -13.45
N PRO A 101 27.45 -7.35 -12.79
CA PRO A 101 26.77 -8.43 -13.50
C PRO A 101 25.45 -7.95 -14.15
N ASP A 102 24.85 -6.93 -13.58
CA ASP A 102 23.60 -6.29 -14.01
C ASP A 102 23.57 -4.82 -13.56
N PRO A 103 22.54 -4.02 -13.95
CA PRO A 103 22.44 -2.62 -13.52
C PRO A 103 22.30 -2.42 -12.01
N HIS A 104 21.87 -3.42 -11.25
CA HIS A 104 21.55 -3.32 -9.82
C HIS A 104 22.59 -3.96 -8.92
N GLY A 105 23.63 -4.61 -9.47
CA GLY A 105 24.57 -5.45 -8.75
C GLY A 105 26.03 -5.04 -8.82
N TRP A 106 26.79 -5.38 -7.77
CA TRP A 106 28.24 -5.30 -7.67
C TRP A 106 28.75 -6.60 -7.07
N ASP A 107 29.53 -7.39 -7.82
CA ASP A 107 30.15 -8.62 -7.33
C ASP A 107 31.57 -8.33 -6.91
N VAL A 108 31.84 -8.30 -5.59
CA VAL A 108 33.10 -7.91 -4.97
C VAL A 108 33.94 -9.14 -4.68
N ALA A 109 35.10 -9.26 -5.32
CA ALA A 109 36.00 -10.41 -5.20
C ALA A 109 37.25 -10.11 -4.35
N GLY A 110 37.93 -11.16 -3.88
CA GLY A 110 39.26 -11.08 -3.25
C GLY A 110 39.27 -10.58 -1.81
N HIS A 111 38.13 -10.63 -1.10
CA HIS A 111 38.01 -10.21 0.29
C HIS A 111 38.62 -11.22 1.29
N ASP A 112 38.86 -10.76 2.50
CA ASP A 112 39.40 -11.52 3.64
C ASP A 112 38.31 -12.10 4.59
N GLY A 113 37.04 -12.09 4.16
CA GLY A 113 35.86 -12.43 4.97
C GLY A 113 35.09 -11.20 5.44
N THR A 114 35.58 -9.99 5.12
CA THR A 114 34.90 -8.71 5.35
C THR A 114 34.90 -7.92 4.05
N VAL A 115 33.79 -7.26 3.74
CA VAL A 115 33.68 -6.30 2.64
C VAL A 115 33.00 -5.04 3.15
N THR A 116 33.64 -3.90 2.94
CA THR A 116 33.04 -2.58 3.14
C THR A 116 32.79 -1.96 1.78
N VAL A 117 31.53 -1.63 1.49
CA VAL A 117 31.10 -0.89 0.28
C VAL A 117 30.70 0.51 0.69
N GLN A 118 31.28 1.50 0.02
CA GLN A 118 30.93 2.91 0.20
C GLN A 118 30.38 3.47 -1.10
N TYR A 119 29.37 4.33 -1.01
CA TYR A 119 28.78 4.99 -2.17
C TYR A 119 28.12 6.32 -1.79
N THR A 120 27.90 7.16 -2.81
CA THR A 120 27.04 8.33 -2.70
C THR A 120 25.64 7.96 -3.21
N LEU A 121 24.63 8.33 -2.44
CA LEU A 121 23.23 8.21 -2.80
C LEU A 121 22.67 9.60 -3.13
N PHE A 122 22.01 9.74 -4.27
CA PHE A 122 21.18 10.90 -4.60
C PHE A 122 19.71 10.59 -4.30
N GLY A 123 19.03 11.45 -3.54
CA GLY A 123 17.62 11.30 -3.19
C GLY A 123 16.88 12.65 -3.22
N ASP A 124 16.02 12.86 -4.22
CA ASP A 124 15.26 14.09 -4.40
C ASP A 124 13.78 13.76 -4.70
N ARG A 125 13.22 12.81 -3.94
CA ARG A 125 11.83 12.47 -4.03
C ARG A 125 11.28 11.96 -2.70
N VAL A 126 10.45 12.78 -2.06
CA VAL A 126 9.77 12.46 -0.80
C VAL A 126 8.45 11.77 -1.12
N ASP A 127 8.43 10.45 -1.08
CA ASP A 127 7.24 9.59 -1.12
C ASP A 127 7.55 8.22 -0.48
N GLY A 128 6.56 7.35 -0.35
CA GLY A 128 6.71 6.03 0.27
C GLY A 128 7.69 5.08 -0.46
N THR A 129 8.10 5.40 -1.69
CA THR A 129 8.91 4.51 -2.53
C THR A 129 10.39 4.90 -2.58
N TYR A 130 10.69 6.19 -2.54
CA TYR A 130 12.03 6.72 -2.80
C TYR A 130 12.66 7.36 -1.55
N ALA A 131 13.79 8.00 -1.72
CA ALA A 131 14.44 8.79 -0.70
C ALA A 131 14.41 10.27 -1.09
N GLY A 132 14.14 11.14 -0.11
CA GLY A 132 14.22 12.59 -0.22
C GLY A 132 15.20 13.12 0.80
N ILE A 133 16.24 13.82 0.35
CA ILE A 133 17.29 14.38 1.19
C ILE A 133 17.42 15.84 0.84
N ASP A 134 17.28 16.74 1.81
CA ASP A 134 17.44 18.16 1.58
C ASP A 134 18.06 18.89 2.80
N ALA A 135 18.11 20.21 2.73
CA ALA A 135 18.67 21.01 3.82
C ALA A 135 17.84 20.94 5.12
N SER A 136 16.57 20.55 5.04
CA SER A 136 15.63 20.53 6.15
C SER A 136 15.49 19.18 6.83
N HIS A 137 15.55 18.05 6.07
CA HIS A 137 15.38 16.69 6.59
C HIS A 137 15.88 15.63 5.60
N ALA A 138 15.85 14.36 6.01
CA ALA A 138 16.01 13.21 5.14
C ALA A 138 14.90 12.19 5.42
N HIS A 139 14.10 11.94 4.39
CA HIS A 139 13.14 10.86 4.29
C HIS A 139 13.79 9.67 3.60
N LEU A 140 13.84 8.51 4.26
CA LEU A 140 14.60 7.35 3.79
C LEU A 140 13.68 6.12 3.69
N ASN A 141 13.28 5.76 2.46
CA ASN A 141 12.82 4.41 2.18
C ASN A 141 14.05 3.49 2.10
N ILE A 142 14.13 2.49 2.97
CA ILE A 142 15.34 1.67 3.14
C ILE A 142 15.75 0.93 1.85
N PRO A 143 14.83 0.27 1.09
CA PRO A 143 15.16 -0.35 -0.20
C PRO A 143 15.76 0.59 -1.24
N ALA A 144 15.39 1.87 -1.21
CA ALA A 144 15.94 2.90 -2.09
C ALA A 144 17.26 3.50 -1.58
N THR A 145 17.62 3.21 -0.32
CA THR A 145 18.74 3.84 0.38
C THR A 145 19.93 2.92 0.56
N PHE A 146 19.71 1.66 0.98
CA PHE A 146 20.77 0.75 1.41
C PHE A 146 20.93 -0.45 0.48
N ALA A 147 22.17 -0.64 0.01
CA ALA A 147 22.55 -1.86 -0.68
C ALA A 147 22.67 -3.02 0.31
N TRP A 148 22.26 -4.21 -0.11
CA TRP A 148 22.30 -5.45 0.68
C TRP A 148 23.11 -6.53 -0.05
N ALA A 149 23.30 -7.70 0.54
CA ALA A 149 24.10 -8.76 -0.09
C ALA A 149 23.37 -10.11 -0.04
N ARG A 150 23.34 -10.80 -1.19
CA ARG A 150 22.81 -12.16 -1.30
C ARG A 150 23.52 -13.12 -0.36
N GLY A 151 22.77 -13.99 0.29
CA GLY A 151 23.26 -14.95 1.27
C GLY A 151 23.46 -14.37 2.67
N MET A 152 23.11 -13.09 2.88
CA MET A 152 23.17 -12.43 4.19
C MET A 152 21.80 -11.94 4.67
N GLU A 153 20.71 -12.43 4.07
CA GLU A 153 19.34 -11.98 4.36
C GLU A 153 18.91 -12.25 5.82
N ALA A 154 19.41 -13.33 6.41
CA ALA A 154 19.15 -13.68 7.81
C ALA A 154 20.14 -13.05 8.81
N ALA A 155 21.10 -12.27 8.34
CA ALA A 155 22.08 -11.63 9.22
C ALA A 155 21.46 -10.45 9.98
N PRO A 156 21.74 -10.32 11.31
CA PRO A 156 21.31 -9.15 12.05
C PRO A 156 21.98 -7.88 11.50
N VAL A 157 21.17 -6.82 11.47
CA VAL A 157 21.56 -5.52 10.95
C VAL A 157 21.74 -4.52 12.09
N GLN A 158 22.75 -3.69 11.98
CA GLN A 158 22.89 -2.46 12.75
C GLN A 158 23.03 -1.27 11.79
N VAL A 159 22.36 -0.16 12.07
CA VAL A 159 22.50 1.07 11.30
C VAL A 159 22.79 2.25 12.21
N ARG A 160 23.73 3.09 11.79
CA ARG A 160 24.07 4.37 12.43
C ARG A 160 23.67 5.52 11.51
N PHE A 161 22.92 6.47 12.06
CA PHE A 161 22.55 7.73 11.39
C PHE A 161 23.41 8.86 11.93
N GLU A 162 24.46 9.24 11.20
CA GLU A 162 25.30 10.40 11.50
C GLU A 162 24.57 11.67 11.03
N ARG A 163 23.81 12.27 11.93
CA ARG A 163 22.87 13.35 11.65
C ARG A 163 23.46 14.73 11.94
N PRO A 164 23.03 15.78 11.22
CA PRO A 164 23.33 17.17 11.57
C PRO A 164 22.82 17.53 12.97
N ASP A 165 23.43 18.56 13.56
CA ASP A 165 23.01 19.08 14.86
C ASP A 165 21.53 19.48 14.84
N GLY A 166 20.79 19.12 15.91
CA GLY A 166 19.37 19.38 16.05
C GLY A 166 18.45 18.39 15.33
N TRP A 167 19.00 17.51 14.46
CA TRP A 167 18.19 16.47 13.81
C TRP A 167 18.00 15.28 14.73
N ARG A 168 16.83 14.64 14.63
CA ARG A 168 16.43 13.42 15.37
C ARG A 168 16.11 12.32 14.39
N VAL A 169 16.04 11.07 14.87
CA VAL A 169 15.65 9.90 14.07
C VAL A 169 14.31 9.39 14.54
N ALA A 170 13.38 9.18 13.61
CA ALA A 170 12.12 8.47 13.84
C ALA A 170 12.03 7.28 12.89
N THR A 171 11.88 6.09 13.44
CA THR A 171 11.82 4.81 12.72
C THR A 171 11.14 3.76 13.57
N GLN A 172 10.76 2.64 12.98
CA GLN A 172 10.30 1.44 13.69
C GLN A 172 11.44 0.50 14.11
N LEU A 173 12.68 0.74 13.67
CA LEU A 173 13.84 -0.05 14.06
C LEU A 173 14.04 -0.08 15.57
N VAL A 174 14.68 -1.13 16.08
CA VAL A 174 14.94 -1.31 17.51
C VAL A 174 15.98 -0.28 17.99
N PRO A 175 15.63 0.62 18.92
CA PRO A 175 16.58 1.59 19.45
C PRO A 175 17.63 0.91 20.33
N THR A 176 18.83 1.49 20.37
CA THR A 176 19.90 1.10 21.29
C THR A 176 20.11 2.17 22.39
N ALA A 177 21.12 2.00 23.24
CA ALA A 177 21.49 3.03 24.21
C ALA A 177 22.05 4.29 23.52
N ASP A 178 22.62 4.17 22.32
CA ASP A 178 23.05 5.28 21.46
C ASP A 178 21.88 5.69 20.56
N SER A 179 21.38 6.91 20.72
CA SER A 179 20.25 7.45 19.95
C SER A 179 20.51 7.61 18.45
N ALA A 180 21.75 7.41 18.00
CA ALA A 180 22.10 7.38 16.58
C ALA A 180 22.11 5.96 16.00
N VAL A 181 22.03 4.92 16.84
CA VAL A 181 22.20 3.51 16.44
C VAL A 181 20.93 2.72 16.67
N PHE A 182 20.52 2.00 15.63
CA PHE A 182 19.34 1.13 15.63
C PHE A 182 19.69 -0.25 15.10
N THR A 183 18.86 -1.24 15.38
CA THR A 183 19.07 -2.61 14.92
C THR A 183 17.81 -3.22 14.30
N ALA A 184 18.00 -4.23 13.44
CA ALA A 184 16.95 -5.09 12.94
C ALA A 184 17.37 -6.56 13.04
N PRO A 185 16.43 -7.51 13.21
CA PRO A 185 16.76 -8.93 13.32
C PRO A 185 17.32 -9.52 12.03
N ASP A 186 16.86 -9.04 10.89
CA ASP A 186 17.19 -9.53 9.55
C ASP A 186 16.96 -8.47 8.47
N LEU A 187 17.20 -8.84 7.21
CA LEU A 187 17.01 -7.97 6.06
C LEU A 187 15.55 -7.61 5.82
N GLN A 188 14.60 -8.53 6.00
CA GLN A 188 13.17 -8.28 5.75
C GLN A 188 12.68 -7.15 6.66
N TYR A 189 12.96 -7.24 7.96
CA TYR A 189 12.58 -6.22 8.92
C TYR A 189 13.30 -4.88 8.66
N PHE A 190 14.59 -4.92 8.28
CA PHE A 190 15.35 -3.72 7.96
C PHE A 190 14.77 -2.98 6.77
N MET A 191 14.51 -3.70 5.68
CA MET A 191 13.97 -3.13 4.44
C MET A 191 12.55 -2.58 4.59
N ASP A 192 11.79 -3.10 5.55
CA ASP A 192 10.44 -2.63 5.91
C ASP A 192 10.45 -1.48 6.93
N SER A 193 11.56 -0.82 7.18
CA SER A 193 11.71 0.14 8.29
C SER A 193 12.05 1.56 7.80
N PRO A 194 11.11 2.29 7.20
CA PRO A 194 11.35 3.66 6.76
C PRO A 194 11.82 4.54 7.92
N THR A 195 12.60 5.55 7.59
CA THR A 195 13.24 6.38 8.60
C THR A 195 13.19 7.86 8.24
N GLU A 196 12.71 8.67 9.18
CA GLU A 196 12.79 10.11 9.12
C GLU A 196 13.97 10.62 9.95
N VAL A 197 14.78 11.50 9.38
CA VAL A 197 15.92 12.13 10.04
C VAL A 197 15.83 13.65 9.86
N GLY A 198 15.44 14.36 10.92
CA GLY A 198 15.26 15.82 10.82
C GLY A 198 14.70 16.44 12.10
N PRO A 199 14.43 17.75 12.09
CA PRO A 199 13.60 18.42 13.07
C PRO A 199 12.13 18.23 12.67
N TRP A 200 11.35 17.61 13.48
CA TRP A 200 9.93 17.34 13.25
C TRP A 200 9.10 17.57 14.51
N ASP A 201 7.81 17.86 14.32
CA ASP A 201 6.83 17.90 15.39
C ASP A 201 6.28 16.51 15.70
N VAL A 202 5.79 16.30 16.92
CA VAL A 202 5.23 15.01 17.33
C VAL A 202 3.97 15.19 18.15
N ARG A 203 3.00 14.29 17.92
CA ARG A 203 1.87 14.04 18.82
C ARG A 203 1.83 12.58 19.18
N GLU A 204 1.64 12.29 20.47
CA GLU A 204 1.66 10.92 20.99
C GLU A 204 0.42 10.64 21.83
N TRP A 205 -0.04 9.40 21.77
CA TRP A 205 -1.09 8.90 22.67
C TRP A 205 -0.93 7.41 22.92
N THR A 206 -1.61 6.91 23.93
CA THR A 206 -1.56 5.51 24.33
C THR A 206 -2.84 4.80 23.91
N VAL A 207 -2.70 3.57 23.40
CA VAL A 207 -3.77 2.62 23.16
C VAL A 207 -3.56 1.37 24.02
N GLN A 208 -4.65 0.68 24.38
CA GLN A 208 -4.54 -0.58 25.12
C GLN A 208 -4.14 -1.69 24.16
N GLY A 209 -2.92 -2.20 24.29
CA GLY A 209 -2.39 -3.29 23.47
C GLY A 209 -2.90 -4.67 23.90
N PRO A 210 -2.49 -5.74 23.18
CA PRO A 210 -2.86 -7.10 23.51
C PRO A 210 -2.50 -7.47 24.95
N GLY A 211 -3.43 -8.12 25.64
CA GLY A 211 -3.24 -8.48 27.06
C GLY A 211 -3.22 -7.30 28.02
N GLY A 212 -3.76 -6.13 27.62
CA GLY A 212 -3.84 -4.93 28.47
C GLY A 212 -2.52 -4.16 28.61
N ARG A 213 -1.49 -4.51 27.84
CA ARG A 213 -0.22 -3.75 27.81
C ARG A 213 -0.42 -2.45 27.04
N PRO A 214 -0.01 -1.28 27.58
CA PRO A 214 -0.11 -0.04 26.84
C PRO A 214 0.85 -0.05 25.64
N SER A 215 0.35 0.40 24.50
CA SER A 215 1.15 0.68 23.31
C SER A 215 1.08 2.16 22.99
N ARG A 216 2.17 2.71 22.50
CA ARG A 216 2.28 4.12 22.12
C ARG A 216 2.02 4.26 20.62
N VAL A 217 1.21 5.23 20.24
CA VAL A 217 1.05 5.69 18.86
C VAL A 217 1.66 7.08 18.75
N ARG A 218 2.54 7.27 17.75
CA ARG A 218 3.20 8.54 17.47
C ARG A 218 2.83 9.04 16.08
N LEU A 219 2.54 10.32 15.98
CA LEU A 219 2.42 11.05 14.71
C LEU A 219 3.61 12.01 14.63
N VAL A 220 4.60 11.67 13.84
CA VAL A 220 5.82 12.44 13.56
C VAL A 220 5.59 13.18 12.25
N VAL A 221 5.71 14.51 12.24
CA VAL A 221 5.27 15.32 11.10
C VAL A 221 6.25 16.44 10.77
N HIS A 222 6.66 16.50 9.52
CA HIS A 222 7.20 17.71 8.90
C HIS A 222 6.05 18.44 8.21
N HIS A 223 5.83 19.71 8.55
CA HIS A 223 4.74 20.49 7.96
C HIS A 223 5.00 21.99 8.02
N THR A 224 4.28 22.75 7.22
CA THR A 224 4.35 24.23 7.18
C THR A 224 3.17 24.89 7.91
N GLY A 225 2.32 24.10 8.56
CA GLY A 225 1.15 24.58 9.32
C GLY A 225 1.49 25.02 10.74
N THR A 226 0.44 25.32 11.53
CA THR A 226 0.57 25.70 12.93
C THR A 226 0.45 24.49 13.87
N ALA A 227 0.87 24.67 15.13
CA ALA A 227 0.73 23.64 16.17
C ALA A 227 -0.75 23.29 16.42
N GLU A 228 -1.66 24.27 16.36
CA GLU A 228 -3.10 24.08 16.52
C GLU A 228 -3.73 23.28 15.37
N GLU A 229 -3.23 23.44 14.15
CA GLU A 229 -3.65 22.63 12.99
C GLU A 229 -3.23 21.18 13.20
N LEU A 230 -2.00 20.95 13.63
CA LEU A 230 -1.50 19.61 13.96
C LEU A 230 -2.27 18.97 15.12
N ASP A 231 -2.62 19.75 16.17
CA ASP A 231 -3.41 19.25 17.30
C ASP A 231 -4.79 18.77 16.84
N ARG A 232 -5.49 19.56 16.03
CA ARG A 232 -6.81 19.18 15.48
C ARG A 232 -6.72 17.93 14.60
N PHE A 233 -5.69 17.85 13.75
CA PHE A 233 -5.46 16.70 12.90
C PHE A 233 -5.18 15.43 13.71
N ALA A 234 -4.31 15.53 14.74
CA ALA A 234 -3.98 14.42 15.63
C ALA A 234 -5.21 13.92 16.42
N ASP A 235 -6.10 14.83 16.84
CA ASP A 235 -7.35 14.42 17.50
C ASP A 235 -8.27 13.62 16.58
N LYS A 236 -8.38 13.99 15.31
CA LYS A 236 -9.15 13.23 14.31
C LYS A 236 -8.50 11.88 14.02
N ALA A 237 -7.17 11.85 13.82
CA ALA A 237 -6.42 10.61 13.65
C ALA A 237 -6.61 9.65 14.83
N ARG A 238 -6.57 10.16 16.07
CA ARG A 238 -6.83 9.36 17.30
C ARG A 238 -8.21 8.72 17.29
N ARG A 239 -9.24 9.43 16.83
CA ARG A 239 -10.61 8.89 16.72
C ARG A 239 -10.71 7.79 15.69
N VAL A 240 -10.08 7.94 14.52
CA VAL A 240 -10.02 6.91 13.49
C VAL A 240 -9.28 5.66 13.98
N VAL A 241 -8.10 5.84 14.60
CA VAL A 241 -7.33 4.75 15.22
C VAL A 241 -8.17 3.98 16.23
N ALA A 242 -8.94 4.69 17.09
CA ALA A 242 -9.81 4.05 18.08
C ALA A 242 -10.93 3.22 17.42
N GLU A 243 -11.54 3.70 16.34
CA GLU A 243 -12.58 2.97 15.58
C GLU A 243 -12.02 1.71 14.94
N GLN A 244 -10.85 1.77 14.34
CA GLN A 244 -10.24 0.59 13.71
C GLN A 244 -9.84 -0.45 14.75
N ILE A 245 -9.25 -0.04 15.87
CA ILE A 245 -8.96 -0.96 16.99
C ILE A 245 -10.25 -1.62 17.49
N ALA A 246 -11.33 -0.86 17.66
CA ALA A 246 -12.61 -1.39 18.09
C ALA A 246 -13.23 -2.34 17.05
N MET A 247 -13.08 -2.04 15.76
CA MET A 247 -13.50 -2.92 14.66
C MET A 247 -12.76 -4.27 14.70
N TRP A 248 -11.44 -4.26 14.86
CA TRP A 248 -10.63 -5.48 14.95
C TRP A 248 -10.78 -6.21 16.30
N GLY A 249 -11.19 -5.48 17.36
CA GLY A 249 -11.36 -5.98 18.72
C GLY A 249 -10.11 -5.91 19.59
N GLU A 250 -8.95 -5.64 18.98
CA GLU A 250 -7.66 -5.45 19.64
C GLU A 250 -6.69 -4.74 18.69
N PRO A 251 -5.67 -4.02 19.19
CA PRO A 251 -4.58 -3.52 18.37
C PRO A 251 -3.80 -4.67 17.73
N ALA A 252 -3.15 -4.39 16.59
CA ALA A 252 -2.37 -5.38 15.85
C ALA A 252 -1.18 -5.99 16.64
N GLY A 253 -0.78 -5.33 17.73
CA GLY A 253 0.41 -5.67 18.50
C GLY A 253 1.67 -5.12 17.84
N TYR A 254 2.27 -4.09 18.44
CA TYR A 254 3.47 -3.46 17.91
C TYR A 254 4.70 -4.07 18.57
N ASP A 255 5.66 -4.52 17.77
CA ASP A 255 6.77 -5.39 18.21
C ASP A 255 7.56 -4.80 19.38
N PHE A 256 7.75 -3.48 19.39
CA PHE A 256 8.43 -2.75 20.46
C PHE A 256 7.51 -1.76 21.21
N GLY A 257 6.21 -2.06 21.20
CA GLY A 257 5.21 -1.29 21.92
C GLY A 257 4.91 0.09 21.32
N THR A 258 5.35 0.36 20.08
CA THR A 258 5.15 1.67 19.43
C THR A 258 4.76 1.49 17.96
N TYR A 259 3.76 2.27 17.52
CA TYR A 259 3.44 2.50 16.12
C TYR A 259 3.73 3.97 15.76
N THR A 260 4.29 4.22 14.57
CA THR A 260 4.66 5.58 14.17
C THR A 260 4.13 5.93 12.78
N PHE A 261 3.32 6.97 12.70
CA PHE A 261 3.06 7.67 11.44
C PHE A 261 4.25 8.60 11.16
N LEU A 262 4.89 8.45 10.00
CA LEU A 262 5.97 9.28 9.49
C LEU A 262 5.38 10.15 8.37
N ALA A 263 5.16 11.44 8.63
CA ALA A 263 4.40 12.29 7.74
C ALA A 263 5.21 13.49 7.23
N ASP A 264 5.25 13.67 5.90
CA ASP A 264 5.80 14.83 5.23
C ASP A 264 4.70 15.57 4.45
N TYR A 265 4.12 16.59 5.08
CA TYR A 265 3.12 17.45 4.47
C TYR A 265 3.78 18.76 4.02
N LEU A 266 4.57 18.66 2.95
CA LEU A 266 5.48 19.69 2.46
C LEU A 266 5.22 20.00 0.98
N PRO A 267 5.31 21.28 0.54
CA PRO A 267 4.97 21.65 -0.84
C PRO A 267 5.77 20.92 -1.93
N TRP A 268 6.89 20.30 -1.59
CA TRP A 268 7.73 19.54 -2.53
C TRP A 268 7.63 18.02 -2.35
N ALA A 269 6.83 17.53 -1.41
CA ALA A 269 6.53 16.11 -1.29
C ALA A 269 5.57 15.64 -2.37
N ALA A 270 5.67 14.38 -2.80
CA ALA A 270 4.67 13.74 -3.64
C ALA A 270 3.52 13.20 -2.77
N GLY A 271 2.33 13.04 -3.34
CA GLY A 271 1.21 12.43 -2.62
C GLY A 271 1.35 10.91 -2.59
N ASP A 272 1.46 10.31 -1.39
CA ASP A 272 1.61 8.88 -1.21
C ASP A 272 1.21 8.42 0.20
N GLY A 273 0.86 7.14 0.34
CA GLY A 273 0.80 6.37 1.57
C GLY A 273 1.55 5.06 1.38
N MET A 274 2.21 4.57 2.43
CA MET A 274 2.91 3.30 2.39
C MET A 274 2.91 2.68 3.77
N GLU A 275 2.31 1.52 3.84
CA GLU A 275 2.24 0.73 5.05
C GLU A 275 3.56 0.03 5.36
N HIS A 276 3.82 -0.12 6.66
CA HIS A 276 4.92 -0.90 7.21
C HIS A 276 4.50 -1.53 8.54
N ARG A 277 5.24 -2.52 8.99
CA ARG A 277 4.87 -3.39 10.10
C ARG A 277 4.50 -2.63 11.39
N ASN A 278 5.25 -1.62 11.80
CA ASN A 278 4.99 -0.80 12.99
C ASN A 278 5.06 0.70 12.70
N SER A 279 5.01 1.07 11.45
CA SER A 279 5.00 2.47 11.01
C SER A 279 4.24 2.60 9.69
N THR A 280 4.08 3.82 9.23
CA THR A 280 3.64 4.13 7.88
C THR A 280 4.22 5.45 7.42
N VAL A 281 4.48 5.57 6.13
CA VAL A 281 4.85 6.82 5.47
C VAL A 281 3.59 7.50 4.94
N LEU A 282 3.48 8.81 5.17
CA LEU A 282 2.36 9.64 4.71
C LEU A 282 2.93 10.90 4.07
N THR A 283 2.81 11.06 2.76
CA THR A 283 3.36 12.25 2.10
C THR A 283 2.31 13.01 1.30
N SER A 284 2.42 14.32 1.25
CA SER A 284 1.54 15.15 0.43
C SER A 284 2.11 16.56 0.22
N ALA A 285 1.91 17.11 -0.98
CA ALA A 285 2.14 18.53 -1.25
C ALA A 285 1.08 19.45 -0.62
N GLN A 286 0.01 18.91 -0.07
CA GLN A 286 -1.07 19.66 0.54
C GLN A 286 -0.82 19.88 2.03
N SER A 287 -1.19 21.08 2.52
CA SER A 287 -1.07 21.40 3.95
C SER A 287 -2.24 20.84 4.77
N LEU A 288 -2.01 20.69 6.09
CA LEU A 288 -3.02 20.30 7.07
C LEU A 288 -4.30 21.14 6.98
N ALA A 289 -4.18 22.46 6.77
CA ALA A 289 -5.33 23.36 6.68
C ALA A 289 -6.18 23.16 5.42
N ARG A 290 -5.55 22.78 4.28
CA ARG A 290 -6.23 22.74 2.98
C ARG A 290 -6.84 21.39 2.66
N ALA A 291 -6.24 20.30 3.13
CA ALA A 291 -6.63 18.95 2.73
C ALA A 291 -6.83 18.01 3.94
N GLU A 292 -7.18 18.54 5.11
CA GLU A 292 -7.27 17.80 6.37
C GLU A 292 -7.99 16.45 6.23
N MET A 293 -9.16 16.42 5.57
CA MET A 293 -9.93 15.17 5.42
C MET A 293 -9.31 14.20 4.42
N GLY A 294 -8.69 14.68 3.35
CA GLY A 294 -7.97 13.82 2.41
C GLY A 294 -6.73 13.20 3.06
N LEU A 295 -5.96 13.99 3.82
CA LEU A 295 -4.81 13.48 4.59
C LEU A 295 -5.25 12.49 5.67
N LEU A 296 -6.40 12.71 6.29
CA LEU A 296 -6.98 11.77 7.25
C LEU A 296 -7.42 10.46 6.59
N GLY A 297 -7.88 10.53 5.33
CA GLY A 297 -8.18 9.33 4.52
C GLY A 297 -6.95 8.44 4.40
N THR A 298 -5.79 9.01 4.05
CA THR A 298 -4.53 8.26 3.97
C THR A 298 -4.11 7.71 5.34
N VAL A 299 -4.22 8.50 6.43
CA VAL A 299 -4.00 7.99 7.80
C VAL A 299 -4.88 6.77 8.10
N SER A 300 -6.15 6.84 7.71
CA SER A 300 -7.10 5.76 7.95
C SER A 300 -6.77 4.49 7.16
N HIS A 301 -6.39 4.65 5.89
CA HIS A 301 -5.98 3.55 5.01
C HIS A 301 -4.73 2.86 5.56
N GLU A 302 -3.67 3.62 5.78
CA GLU A 302 -2.38 3.09 6.19
C GLU A 302 -2.39 2.47 7.58
N PHE A 303 -3.15 3.03 8.53
CA PHE A 303 -3.25 2.42 9.85
C PHE A 303 -4.01 1.08 9.83
N PHE A 304 -4.99 0.92 8.93
CA PHE A 304 -5.71 -0.35 8.76
C PHE A 304 -4.77 -1.49 8.34
N HIS A 305 -3.75 -1.16 7.57
CA HIS A 305 -2.71 -2.10 7.16
C HIS A 305 -1.90 -2.69 8.34
N SER A 306 -1.91 -2.08 9.53
CA SER A 306 -1.32 -2.72 10.71
C SER A 306 -1.80 -4.16 10.93
N TRP A 307 -3.04 -4.44 10.52
CA TRP A 307 -3.62 -5.80 10.49
C TRP A 307 -3.60 -6.39 9.09
N ASN A 308 -4.24 -5.74 8.13
CA ASN A 308 -4.41 -6.14 6.74
C ASN A 308 -3.52 -5.26 5.85
N VAL A 309 -2.33 -5.60 5.65
CA VAL A 309 -1.52 -6.62 5.05
C VAL A 309 -0.28 -6.96 5.92
N GLU A 310 0.00 -6.19 6.95
CA GLU A 310 1.27 -6.34 7.67
C GLU A 310 1.31 -7.60 8.54
N ARG A 311 0.16 -8.09 8.95
CA ARG A 311 0.06 -9.32 9.76
C ARG A 311 -0.88 -10.36 9.15
N VAL A 312 -1.99 -9.94 8.57
CA VAL A 312 -2.82 -10.77 7.70
C VAL A 312 -2.22 -10.65 6.29
N ARG A 313 -1.22 -11.47 5.99
CA ARG A 313 -0.38 -11.34 4.79
C ARG A 313 -0.73 -12.37 3.73
N PRO A 314 -0.85 -11.97 2.45
CA PRO A 314 -0.94 -12.91 1.34
C PRO A 314 0.29 -13.82 1.25
N ALA A 315 0.08 -15.11 1.00
CA ALA A 315 1.18 -16.06 0.79
C ALA A 315 2.08 -15.70 -0.41
N SER A 316 1.52 -15.00 -1.38
CA SER A 316 2.24 -14.49 -2.56
C SER A 316 3.22 -13.34 -2.25
N LEU A 317 3.06 -12.66 -1.11
CA LEU A 317 3.92 -11.56 -0.65
C LEU A 317 4.91 -12.00 0.44
N GLU A 318 4.98 -13.29 0.78
CA GLU A 318 5.84 -13.78 1.85
C GLU A 318 6.74 -14.93 1.36
N PRO A 319 8.10 -14.82 1.45
CA PRO A 319 8.84 -13.62 1.79
C PRO A 319 8.80 -12.57 0.68
N PHE A 320 9.02 -11.30 1.04
CA PHE A 320 9.12 -10.23 0.05
C PHE A 320 10.43 -10.36 -0.76
N ARG A 321 10.35 -10.14 -2.09
CA ARG A 321 11.47 -10.30 -3.02
C ARG A 321 12.01 -8.94 -3.43
N PHE A 322 13.23 -8.60 -3.04
CA PHE A 322 13.80 -7.28 -3.29
C PHE A 322 14.37 -7.09 -4.71
N GLU A 323 14.50 -8.15 -5.49
CA GLU A 323 15.02 -8.09 -6.88
C GLU A 323 13.93 -8.29 -7.93
N GLU A 324 12.74 -8.69 -7.52
CA GLU A 324 11.61 -9.03 -8.39
C GLU A 324 10.32 -8.39 -7.86
N ALA A 325 9.31 -8.28 -8.69
CA ALA A 325 7.97 -7.94 -8.21
C ALA A 325 7.24 -9.21 -7.73
N ASN A 326 6.74 -9.18 -6.50
CA ASN A 326 5.83 -10.21 -6.02
C ASN A 326 4.47 -10.04 -6.72
N MET A 327 4.06 -11.04 -7.50
CA MET A 327 2.73 -11.05 -8.11
C MET A 327 1.72 -11.66 -7.15
N SER A 328 0.66 -10.93 -6.83
CA SER A 328 -0.36 -11.36 -5.86
C SER A 328 -1.75 -11.32 -6.47
N GLY A 329 -2.51 -12.40 -6.29
CA GLY A 329 -3.93 -12.47 -6.63
C GLY A 329 -4.84 -11.96 -5.52
N GLU A 330 -4.30 -11.52 -4.40
CA GLU A 330 -5.00 -11.18 -3.17
C GLU A 330 -5.14 -9.67 -2.92
N LEU A 331 -4.58 -8.79 -3.78
CA LEU A 331 -4.56 -7.34 -3.53
C LEU A 331 -5.95 -6.71 -3.49
N TRP A 332 -6.94 -7.29 -4.17
CA TRP A 332 -8.35 -6.87 -4.04
C TRP A 332 -8.85 -6.94 -2.59
N PHE A 333 -8.29 -7.86 -1.77
CA PHE A 333 -8.60 -7.98 -0.35
C PHE A 333 -7.64 -7.15 0.49
N ALA A 334 -6.32 -7.25 0.24
CA ALA A 334 -5.30 -6.52 0.99
C ALA A 334 -5.52 -5.00 0.89
N GLU A 335 -5.69 -4.47 -0.32
CA GLU A 335 -5.87 -3.05 -0.59
C GLU A 335 -7.34 -2.63 -0.64
N GLY A 336 -8.14 -3.43 -1.33
CA GLY A 336 -9.52 -3.05 -1.58
C GLY A 336 -10.40 -3.10 -0.34
N PHE A 337 -10.22 -4.06 0.56
CA PHE A 337 -10.94 -4.06 1.84
C PHE A 337 -10.41 -2.99 2.78
N THR A 338 -9.12 -2.69 2.73
CA THR A 338 -8.55 -1.54 3.44
C THR A 338 -9.21 -0.24 2.95
N SER A 339 -9.34 -0.04 1.61
CA SER A 339 -10.05 1.10 1.03
C SER A 339 -11.56 1.15 1.34
N TYR A 340 -12.20 0.03 1.63
CA TYR A 340 -13.57 0.03 2.13
C TYR A 340 -13.63 0.50 3.58
N TYR A 341 -12.68 0.05 4.41
CA TYR A 341 -12.68 0.35 5.83
C TYR A 341 -12.09 1.72 6.19
N ASP A 342 -11.26 2.31 5.33
CA ASP A 342 -10.69 3.64 5.59
C ASP A 342 -11.78 4.70 5.72
N ASP A 343 -12.66 4.82 4.73
CA ASP A 343 -13.79 5.73 4.72
C ASP A 343 -14.87 5.34 5.75
N LEU A 344 -15.15 4.03 5.92
CA LEU A 344 -16.09 3.55 6.91
C LEU A 344 -15.64 3.88 8.34
N SER A 345 -14.33 3.81 8.61
CA SER A 345 -13.76 4.18 9.92
C SER A 345 -13.91 5.68 10.18
N ILE A 346 -13.68 6.52 9.20
CA ILE A 346 -13.89 7.98 9.28
C ILE A 346 -15.38 8.28 9.55
N ARG A 347 -16.30 7.60 8.86
CA ARG A 347 -17.74 7.75 9.12
C ARG A 347 -18.12 7.27 10.52
N ARG A 348 -17.63 6.13 10.98
CA ARG A 348 -17.87 5.59 12.33
C ARG A 348 -17.27 6.47 13.41
N ALA A 349 -16.13 7.10 13.16
CA ALA A 349 -15.55 8.12 14.02
C ALA A 349 -16.38 9.44 14.08
N GLY A 350 -17.49 9.53 13.31
CA GLY A 350 -18.37 10.69 13.27
C GLY A 350 -17.74 11.91 12.60
N LEU A 351 -16.84 11.67 11.63
CA LEU A 351 -16.13 12.70 10.86
C LEU A 351 -16.71 12.89 9.46
N TYR A 352 -17.53 11.94 9.00
CA TYR A 352 -18.42 12.07 7.84
C TYR A 352 -19.87 12.02 8.29
N THR A 353 -20.74 12.73 7.60
CA THR A 353 -22.20 12.62 7.69
C THR A 353 -22.70 11.39 6.91
N ASP A 354 -23.99 11.03 7.08
CA ASP A 354 -24.62 9.99 6.28
C ASP A 354 -24.65 10.34 4.78
N ALA A 355 -24.77 11.62 4.44
CA ALA A 355 -24.82 12.08 3.05
C ALA A 355 -23.44 11.97 2.38
N GLU A 356 -22.38 12.40 3.05
CA GLU A 356 -21.00 12.28 2.54
C GLU A 356 -20.63 10.81 2.36
N TYR A 357 -20.97 9.94 3.30
CA TYR A 357 -20.69 8.52 3.17
C TYR A 357 -21.54 7.83 2.09
N ALA A 358 -22.79 8.27 1.89
CA ALA A 358 -23.61 7.81 0.78
C ALA A 358 -22.98 8.18 -0.58
N GLU A 359 -22.46 9.38 -0.72
CA GLU A 359 -21.74 9.83 -1.92
C GLU A 359 -20.52 8.94 -2.19
N ILE A 360 -19.71 8.64 -1.17
CA ILE A 360 -18.55 7.73 -1.26
C ILE A 360 -18.99 6.34 -1.73
N ALA A 361 -20.00 5.74 -1.08
CA ALA A 361 -20.52 4.43 -1.46
C ALA A 361 -21.12 4.41 -2.89
N GLY A 362 -21.74 5.50 -3.30
CA GLY A 362 -22.23 5.72 -4.66
C GLY A 362 -21.09 5.81 -5.68
N GLY A 363 -20.02 6.51 -5.33
CA GLY A 363 -18.79 6.62 -6.12
C GLY A 363 -18.13 5.26 -6.35
N ILE A 364 -17.98 4.45 -5.31
CA ILE A 364 -17.46 3.07 -5.38
C ILE A 364 -18.33 2.23 -6.32
N ALA A 365 -19.65 2.23 -6.13
CA ALA A 365 -20.58 1.48 -6.98
C ALA A 365 -20.50 1.94 -8.45
N ALA A 366 -20.45 3.26 -8.70
CA ALA A 366 -20.33 3.84 -10.03
C ALA A 366 -19.03 3.42 -10.72
N ALA A 367 -17.90 3.47 -10.02
CA ALA A 367 -16.60 3.08 -10.55
C ALA A 367 -16.58 1.60 -10.98
N VAL A 368 -17.08 0.70 -10.13
CA VAL A 368 -17.16 -0.74 -10.45
C VAL A 368 -18.12 -1.01 -11.61
N LEU A 369 -19.33 -0.42 -11.60
CA LEU A 369 -20.34 -0.70 -12.61
C LEU A 369 -19.95 -0.16 -13.99
N ASN A 370 -19.25 0.95 -14.06
CA ASN A 370 -18.94 1.66 -15.30
C ASN A 370 -17.58 1.30 -15.91
N ALA A 371 -16.69 0.61 -15.17
CA ALA A 371 -15.36 0.27 -15.65
C ALA A 371 -15.39 -0.73 -16.83
N PRO A 372 -14.88 -0.38 -18.02
CA PRO A 372 -14.82 -1.32 -19.15
C PRO A 372 -13.94 -2.54 -18.86
N GLY A 373 -12.84 -2.34 -18.13
CA GLY A 373 -11.86 -3.38 -17.80
C GLY A 373 -12.46 -4.57 -17.03
N ARG A 374 -13.51 -4.36 -16.24
CA ARG A 374 -14.22 -5.44 -15.53
C ARG A 374 -14.74 -6.55 -16.45
N ARG A 375 -14.96 -6.24 -17.74
CA ARG A 375 -15.37 -7.23 -18.74
C ARG A 375 -14.23 -8.17 -19.15
N LEU A 376 -12.98 -7.78 -18.92
CA LEU A 376 -11.78 -8.48 -19.36
C LEU A 376 -11.21 -9.38 -18.25
N PHE A 377 -11.11 -8.88 -17.05
CA PHE A 377 -10.43 -9.53 -15.93
C PHE A 377 -11.33 -9.59 -14.69
N SER A 378 -11.08 -10.55 -13.81
CA SER A 378 -11.64 -10.65 -12.46
C SER A 378 -10.87 -9.78 -11.46
N ALA A 379 -11.34 -9.67 -10.21
CA ALA A 379 -10.63 -8.94 -9.17
C ALA A 379 -9.28 -9.59 -8.83
N VAL A 380 -9.20 -10.92 -8.84
CA VAL A 380 -7.95 -11.68 -8.69
C VAL A 380 -7.00 -11.38 -9.85
N GLU A 381 -7.48 -11.43 -11.10
CA GLU A 381 -6.67 -11.13 -12.28
C GLU A 381 -6.21 -9.67 -12.34
N MET A 382 -7.05 -8.71 -11.86
CA MET A 382 -6.64 -7.30 -11.75
C MET A 382 -5.56 -7.11 -10.68
N SER A 383 -5.61 -7.83 -9.58
CA SER A 383 -4.54 -7.84 -8.57
C SER A 383 -3.21 -8.27 -9.17
N MET A 384 -3.20 -9.27 -10.05
CA MET A 384 -2.02 -9.73 -10.78
C MET A 384 -1.47 -8.69 -11.78
N GLN A 385 -2.21 -7.62 -12.10
CA GLN A 385 -1.73 -6.53 -12.95
C GLN A 385 -0.91 -5.48 -12.19
N ALA A 386 -0.85 -5.54 -10.87
CA ALA A 386 -0.16 -4.55 -10.04
C ALA A 386 1.25 -4.18 -10.53
N PRO A 387 2.14 -5.14 -10.94
CA PRO A 387 3.47 -4.80 -11.44
C PRO A 387 3.50 -3.87 -12.65
N PHE A 388 2.39 -3.76 -13.38
CA PHE A 388 2.28 -2.92 -14.57
C PHE A 388 1.56 -1.59 -14.34
N VAL A 389 0.89 -1.42 -13.18
CA VAL A 389 -0.02 -0.29 -12.94
C VAL A 389 0.22 0.42 -11.62
N ASP A 390 0.71 -0.26 -10.59
CA ASP A 390 0.95 0.32 -9.28
C ASP A 390 2.32 0.99 -9.24
N ALA A 391 2.32 2.33 -9.21
CA ALA A 391 3.53 3.16 -9.26
C ALA A 391 4.52 2.79 -10.40
N ALA A 392 4.09 1.96 -11.37
CA ALA A 392 4.91 1.54 -12.49
C ALA A 392 5.07 2.68 -13.50
N THR A 393 6.31 2.92 -13.91
CA THR A 393 6.62 3.92 -14.93
C THR A 393 6.73 3.26 -16.29
N SER A 394 6.00 3.78 -17.29
CA SER A 394 6.04 3.31 -18.66
C SER A 394 6.41 4.46 -19.60
N ILE A 395 7.32 4.20 -20.55
CA ILE A 395 7.68 5.18 -21.57
C ILE A 395 6.61 5.23 -22.65
N ASP A 396 6.06 4.07 -23.03
CA ASP A 396 4.99 3.94 -23.98
C ASP A 396 3.61 4.03 -23.29
N PRO A 397 2.61 4.56 -23.98
CA PRO A 397 1.25 4.66 -23.42
C PRO A 397 0.58 3.28 -23.39
N ASN A 398 -0.29 3.09 -22.39
CA ASN A 398 -1.13 1.90 -22.27
C ASN A 398 -2.63 2.26 -22.37
N ASN A 399 -3.47 1.26 -22.60
CA ASN A 399 -4.93 1.43 -22.68
C ASN A 399 -5.63 1.19 -21.33
N ARG A 400 -4.99 1.58 -20.24
CA ARG A 400 -5.41 1.28 -18.86
C ARG A 400 -6.87 1.68 -18.58
N GLY A 401 -7.32 2.85 -19.08
CA GLY A 401 -8.71 3.30 -18.90
C GLY A 401 -9.76 2.32 -19.41
N ASN A 402 -9.42 1.51 -20.42
CA ASN A 402 -10.33 0.52 -21.02
C ASN A 402 -10.10 -0.92 -20.53
N THR A 403 -8.92 -1.21 -19.98
CA THR A 403 -8.51 -2.60 -19.70
C THR A 403 -8.34 -2.90 -18.21
N PHE A 404 -8.25 -1.88 -17.36
CA PHE A 404 -7.95 -2.05 -15.95
C PHE A 404 -9.02 -1.40 -15.07
N LEU A 405 -9.44 -2.10 -14.04
CA LEU A 405 -10.14 -1.55 -12.88
C LEU A 405 -9.25 -1.80 -11.66
N SER A 406 -8.86 -0.74 -10.97
CA SER A 406 -7.99 -0.85 -9.80
C SER A 406 -8.53 -1.84 -8.78
N TYR A 407 -7.68 -2.74 -8.32
CA TYR A 407 -8.01 -3.70 -7.26
C TYR A 407 -8.35 -2.99 -5.93
N TYR A 408 -7.86 -1.76 -5.69
CA TYR A 408 -8.33 -0.89 -4.61
C TYR A 408 -9.84 -0.63 -4.74
N THR A 409 -10.24 -0.08 -5.87
CA THR A 409 -11.64 0.30 -6.13
C THR A 409 -12.55 -0.92 -6.26
N TRP A 410 -12.12 -1.95 -7.00
CA TRP A 410 -12.96 -3.14 -7.14
C TRP A 410 -13.07 -3.91 -5.84
N GLY A 411 -11.97 -4.05 -5.11
CA GLY A 411 -11.98 -4.70 -3.80
C GLY A 411 -12.82 -3.94 -2.78
N SER A 412 -12.76 -2.59 -2.79
CA SER A 412 -13.66 -1.75 -1.97
C SER A 412 -15.14 -1.99 -2.33
N GLY A 413 -15.45 -2.10 -3.62
CA GLY A 413 -16.80 -2.48 -4.08
C GLY A 413 -17.22 -3.88 -3.65
N ILE A 414 -16.32 -4.87 -3.66
CA ILE A 414 -16.56 -6.22 -3.15
C ILE A 414 -16.81 -6.16 -1.63
N GLY A 415 -15.99 -5.40 -0.89
CA GLY A 415 -16.14 -5.19 0.56
C GLY A 415 -17.50 -4.57 0.92
N LEU A 416 -17.87 -3.48 0.25
CA LEU A 416 -19.19 -2.84 0.37
C LEU A 416 -20.33 -3.84 0.08
N GLY A 417 -20.22 -4.55 -1.04
CA GLY A 417 -21.22 -5.54 -1.46
C GLY A 417 -21.36 -6.70 -0.49
N LEU A 418 -20.22 -7.22 0.02
CA LEU A 418 -20.21 -8.31 0.98
C LEU A 418 -20.78 -7.88 2.34
N ASP A 419 -20.37 -6.70 2.88
CA ASP A 419 -20.86 -6.22 4.18
C ASP A 419 -22.39 -6.03 4.15
N LEU A 420 -22.92 -5.36 3.12
CA LEU A 420 -24.36 -5.15 2.97
C LEU A 420 -25.12 -6.47 2.74
N THR A 421 -24.52 -7.43 2.03
CA THR A 421 -25.11 -8.77 1.82
C THR A 421 -25.16 -9.56 3.14
N LEU A 422 -24.07 -9.57 3.90
CA LEU A 422 -24.02 -10.25 5.20
C LEU A 422 -25.08 -9.69 6.14
N ARG A 423 -25.17 -8.37 6.29
CA ARG A 423 -26.17 -7.69 7.13
C ARG A 423 -27.61 -7.92 6.70
N SER A 424 -27.86 -8.09 5.41
CA SER A 424 -29.22 -8.28 4.89
C SER A 424 -29.68 -9.74 4.92
N ARG A 425 -28.76 -10.70 4.73
CA ARG A 425 -29.05 -12.12 4.57
C ARG A 425 -28.83 -12.94 5.85
N PHE A 426 -27.82 -12.56 6.67
CA PHE A 426 -27.43 -13.33 7.85
C PHE A 426 -27.66 -12.50 9.12
N GLN A 427 -28.45 -13.04 10.05
CA GLN A 427 -28.77 -12.32 11.29
C GLN A 427 -27.52 -12.19 12.18
N GLY A 428 -27.13 -10.97 12.49
CA GLY A 428 -26.03 -10.66 13.41
C GLY A 428 -24.63 -10.92 12.86
N ILE A 429 -24.49 -11.24 11.56
CA ILE A 429 -23.19 -11.41 10.89
C ILE A 429 -22.87 -10.18 10.04
N THR A 430 -21.67 -9.66 10.18
CA THR A 430 -21.17 -8.48 9.50
C THR A 430 -19.81 -8.75 8.86
N LEU A 431 -19.32 -7.83 8.04
CA LEU A 431 -17.97 -7.90 7.51
C LEU A 431 -16.93 -7.79 8.64
N ASP A 432 -17.21 -7.02 9.71
CA ASP A 432 -16.34 -6.93 10.88
C ASP A 432 -16.09 -8.33 11.50
N ASP A 433 -17.10 -9.21 11.54
CA ASP A 433 -16.97 -10.58 12.06
C ASP A 433 -16.11 -11.46 11.18
N TYR A 434 -16.23 -11.31 9.85
CA TYR A 434 -15.39 -12.00 8.88
C TYR A 434 -13.93 -11.56 9.00
N MET A 435 -13.67 -10.24 9.04
CA MET A 435 -12.32 -9.71 9.20
C MET A 435 -11.66 -10.16 10.51
N ARG A 436 -12.40 -10.17 11.62
CA ARG A 436 -11.94 -10.71 12.91
C ARG A 436 -11.64 -12.21 12.85
N ALA A 437 -12.38 -12.97 12.06
CA ALA A 437 -12.10 -14.40 11.88
C ALA A 437 -10.80 -14.61 11.10
N VAL A 438 -10.59 -13.85 10.02
CA VAL A 438 -9.34 -13.84 9.25
C VAL A 438 -8.16 -13.41 10.14
N TRP A 439 -8.32 -12.35 10.94
CA TRP A 439 -7.32 -11.91 11.91
C TRP A 439 -6.91 -13.00 12.90
N ARG A 440 -7.88 -13.65 13.52
CA ARG A 440 -7.62 -14.74 14.50
C ARG A 440 -6.84 -15.89 13.91
N GLU A 441 -7.06 -16.21 12.64
CA GLU A 441 -6.44 -17.37 12.00
C GLU A 441 -5.08 -17.05 11.37
N PHE A 442 -4.94 -15.90 10.73
CA PHE A 442 -3.78 -15.57 9.89
C PHE A 442 -2.92 -14.42 10.43
N GLY A 443 -3.47 -13.55 11.27
CA GLY A 443 -2.77 -12.34 11.69
C GLY A 443 -2.14 -12.40 13.08
N ARG A 444 -2.76 -13.09 14.04
CA ARG A 444 -2.28 -13.10 15.44
C ARG A 444 -0.97 -13.83 15.65
N GLY A 445 -0.70 -14.89 14.89
CA GLY A 445 0.52 -15.69 14.99
C GLY A 445 1.69 -15.00 14.31
N GLN A 446 2.84 -14.96 14.98
CA GLN A 446 4.09 -14.44 14.43
C GLN A 446 5.20 -15.46 14.62
N THR A 447 6.19 -15.45 13.70
CA THR A 447 7.42 -16.22 13.84
C THR A 447 8.44 -15.49 14.72
N GLU A 448 9.56 -16.13 15.05
CA GLU A 448 10.69 -15.47 15.74
C GLU A 448 11.29 -14.33 14.90
N ALA A 449 11.20 -14.41 13.57
CA ALA A 449 11.61 -13.36 12.65
C ALA A 449 10.59 -12.21 12.53
N LEU A 450 9.58 -12.16 13.41
CA LEU A 450 8.52 -11.15 13.42
C LEU A 450 7.69 -11.11 12.12
N ALA A 451 7.63 -12.24 11.40
CA ALA A 451 6.82 -12.43 10.20
C ALA A 451 5.55 -13.22 10.50
N PRO A 452 4.49 -13.13 9.68
CA PRO A 452 3.28 -13.92 9.83
C PRO A 452 3.57 -15.42 9.84
N ALA A 453 3.07 -16.13 10.86
CA ALA A 453 3.27 -17.59 10.97
C ALA A 453 2.45 -18.37 9.94
N ARG A 454 1.36 -17.79 9.43
CA ARG A 454 0.42 -18.40 8.51
C ARG A 454 -0.10 -17.40 7.49
N PRO A 455 0.61 -17.15 6.40
CA PRO A 455 0.08 -16.36 5.28
C PRO A 455 -1.15 -17.00 4.64
N TYR A 456 -2.08 -16.20 4.12
CA TYR A 456 -3.34 -16.67 3.55
C TYR A 456 -3.34 -16.72 2.02
N THR A 457 -4.30 -17.47 1.46
CA THR A 457 -4.62 -17.55 0.04
C THR A 457 -6.08 -17.15 -0.23
N VAL A 458 -6.45 -16.91 -1.49
CA VAL A 458 -7.86 -16.68 -1.90
C VAL A 458 -8.77 -17.82 -1.45
N ALA A 459 -8.28 -19.06 -1.49
CA ALA A 459 -9.04 -20.23 -1.03
C ALA A 459 -9.30 -20.22 0.49
N ASP A 460 -8.36 -19.73 1.28
CA ASP A 460 -8.53 -19.55 2.72
C ASP A 460 -9.58 -18.50 3.04
N LEU A 461 -9.56 -17.35 2.35
CA LEU A 461 -10.56 -16.30 2.50
C LEU A 461 -11.97 -16.83 2.23
N ARG A 462 -12.13 -17.62 1.16
CA ARG A 462 -13.43 -18.28 0.82
C ARG A 462 -13.88 -19.23 1.93
N ARG A 463 -12.97 -20.07 2.43
CA ARG A 463 -13.25 -21.02 3.51
C ARG A 463 -13.71 -20.30 4.77
N VAL A 464 -12.98 -19.28 5.21
CA VAL A 464 -13.34 -18.49 6.41
C VAL A 464 -14.70 -17.82 6.25
N LEU A 465 -15.05 -17.33 5.06
CA LEU A 465 -16.38 -16.77 4.82
C LEU A 465 -17.48 -17.84 5.01
N GLY A 466 -17.24 -19.06 4.51
CA GLY A 466 -18.14 -20.20 4.69
C GLY A 466 -18.32 -20.61 6.16
N GLU A 467 -17.24 -20.54 6.94
CA GLU A 467 -17.26 -20.84 8.37
C GLU A 467 -18.04 -19.79 9.17
N VAL A 468 -17.75 -18.50 8.93
CA VAL A 468 -18.42 -17.39 9.61
C VAL A 468 -19.92 -17.36 9.33
N THR A 469 -20.30 -17.57 8.08
CA THR A 469 -21.72 -17.58 7.66
C THR A 469 -22.41 -18.92 7.96
N ARG A 470 -21.65 -19.98 8.23
CA ARG A 470 -22.11 -21.39 8.27
C ARG A 470 -22.84 -21.79 6.98
N ASP A 471 -22.46 -21.18 5.87
CA ASP A 471 -23.03 -21.40 4.54
C ASP A 471 -21.89 -21.44 3.49
N THR A 472 -21.30 -22.61 3.33
CA THR A 472 -20.23 -22.84 2.34
C THR A 472 -20.73 -22.63 0.90
N ALA A 473 -22.01 -22.90 0.64
CA ALA A 473 -22.59 -22.70 -0.69
C ALA A 473 -22.65 -21.20 -1.04
N PHE A 474 -23.03 -20.36 -0.08
CA PHE A 474 -22.98 -18.91 -0.22
C PHE A 474 -21.56 -18.43 -0.49
N ALA A 475 -20.59 -18.86 0.32
CA ALA A 475 -19.19 -18.43 0.15
C ALA A 475 -18.64 -18.83 -1.23
N ASN A 476 -18.89 -20.05 -1.66
CA ASN A 476 -18.47 -20.54 -2.98
C ASN A 476 -19.13 -19.74 -4.12
N ASP A 477 -20.45 -19.46 -4.02
CA ASP A 477 -21.16 -18.67 -5.05
C ASP A 477 -20.66 -17.22 -5.08
N PHE A 478 -20.46 -16.60 -3.92
CA PHE A 478 -19.96 -15.23 -3.81
C PHE A 478 -18.58 -15.10 -4.45
N PHE A 479 -17.62 -15.96 -4.10
CA PHE A 479 -16.28 -15.94 -4.66
C PHE A 479 -16.27 -16.23 -6.15
N ARG A 480 -16.99 -17.26 -6.59
CA ARG A 480 -17.10 -17.63 -8.01
C ARG A 480 -17.62 -16.47 -8.87
N ARG A 481 -18.61 -15.70 -8.37
CA ARG A 481 -19.25 -14.63 -9.14
C ARG A 481 -18.49 -13.31 -9.08
N TYR A 482 -18.09 -12.88 -7.88
CA TYR A 482 -17.68 -11.51 -7.61
C TYR A 482 -16.18 -11.33 -7.37
N VAL A 483 -15.46 -12.39 -7.02
CA VAL A 483 -14.02 -12.36 -6.76
C VAL A 483 -13.23 -12.96 -7.93
N GLU A 484 -13.54 -14.20 -8.28
CA GLU A 484 -12.91 -14.95 -9.39
C GLU A 484 -13.65 -14.74 -10.72
N GLY A 485 -14.92 -14.36 -10.67
CA GLY A 485 -15.74 -13.95 -11.80
C GLY A 485 -15.69 -12.45 -12.05
N ARG A 486 -16.57 -11.99 -12.94
CA ARG A 486 -16.64 -10.60 -13.41
C ARG A 486 -17.98 -9.93 -13.13
N GLU A 487 -18.81 -10.59 -12.33
CA GLU A 487 -20.12 -10.04 -11.95
C GLU A 487 -19.94 -8.97 -10.87
N SER A 488 -20.93 -8.10 -10.72
CA SER A 488 -21.07 -7.16 -9.61
C SER A 488 -22.35 -7.46 -8.84
N VAL A 489 -22.33 -7.15 -7.55
CA VAL A 489 -23.56 -7.20 -6.74
C VAL A 489 -24.55 -6.13 -7.21
N ASP A 490 -25.80 -6.29 -6.82
CA ASP A 490 -26.83 -5.23 -7.00
C ASP A 490 -26.67 -4.17 -5.89
N TYR A 491 -25.78 -3.21 -6.13
CA TYR A 491 -25.55 -2.10 -5.19
C TYR A 491 -26.81 -1.29 -4.91
N GLY A 492 -27.70 -1.13 -5.91
CA GLY A 492 -28.93 -0.38 -5.73
C GLY A 492 -29.85 -1.03 -4.69
N ALA A 493 -30.08 -2.32 -4.83
CA ALA A 493 -30.90 -3.08 -3.88
C ALA A 493 -30.24 -3.17 -2.48
N LEU A 494 -28.90 -3.31 -2.43
CA LEU A 494 -28.16 -3.38 -1.16
C LEU A 494 -28.18 -2.05 -0.40
N LEU A 495 -27.90 -0.93 -1.06
CA LEU A 495 -27.92 0.42 -0.47
C LEU A 495 -29.33 0.84 -0.02
N ALA A 496 -30.36 0.40 -0.73
CA ALA A 496 -31.76 0.66 -0.37
C ALA A 496 -32.12 0.09 1.01
N ASN A 497 -31.47 -0.99 1.48
CA ASN A 497 -31.68 -1.50 2.84
C ASN A 497 -31.27 -0.49 3.92
N ALA A 498 -30.29 0.38 3.61
CA ALA A 498 -29.86 1.48 4.48
C ALA A 498 -30.63 2.78 4.23
N GLY A 499 -31.59 2.79 3.30
CA GLY A 499 -32.31 3.99 2.87
C GLY A 499 -31.43 4.94 2.07
N PHE A 500 -30.52 4.42 1.25
CA PHE A 500 -29.74 5.16 0.27
C PHE A 500 -30.24 4.83 -1.15
N LEU A 501 -30.48 5.86 -1.95
CA LEU A 501 -30.93 5.76 -3.33
C LEU A 501 -29.72 5.85 -4.27
N LEU A 502 -29.40 4.76 -4.96
CA LEU A 502 -28.44 4.79 -6.07
C LEU A 502 -29.20 5.15 -7.36
N ARG A 503 -28.81 6.22 -8.03
CA ARG A 503 -29.47 6.69 -9.23
C ARG A 503 -28.49 7.30 -10.23
N LYS A 504 -28.94 7.54 -11.46
CA LYS A 504 -28.18 8.30 -12.45
C LYS A 504 -28.00 9.73 -11.97
N ALA A 505 -26.74 10.21 -11.85
CA ALA A 505 -26.42 11.59 -11.49
C ALA A 505 -26.83 12.58 -12.59
N GLN A 506 -26.79 12.14 -13.86
CA GLN A 506 -27.07 12.95 -15.05
C GLN A 506 -27.99 12.19 -16.02
N ALA A 507 -29.19 11.80 -15.56
CA ALA A 507 -30.13 11.05 -16.37
C ALA A 507 -30.47 11.75 -17.69
N GLY A 508 -30.43 11.00 -18.80
CA GLY A 508 -30.73 11.47 -20.16
C GLY A 508 -29.66 12.39 -20.78
N ARG A 509 -28.63 12.81 -20.04
CA ARG A 509 -27.55 13.65 -20.57
C ARG A 509 -26.61 12.84 -21.45
N PRO A 510 -26.17 13.41 -22.60
CA PRO A 510 -25.18 12.77 -23.46
C PRO A 510 -23.81 12.72 -22.81
N TRP A 511 -23.04 11.71 -23.16
CA TRP A 511 -21.67 11.52 -22.71
C TRP A 511 -20.75 11.12 -23.86
N LEU A 512 -19.65 11.83 -24.01
CA LEU A 512 -18.70 11.60 -25.09
C LEU A 512 -17.68 10.49 -24.76
N GLY A 513 -17.42 10.24 -23.48
CA GLY A 513 -16.55 9.15 -23.03
C GLY A 513 -15.06 9.46 -23.12
N ALA A 514 -14.68 10.73 -23.10
CA ALA A 514 -13.28 11.16 -23.11
C ALA A 514 -13.09 12.43 -22.27
N VAL A 515 -11.86 12.68 -21.86
CA VAL A 515 -11.43 13.97 -21.33
C VAL A 515 -11.25 14.92 -22.51
N LEU A 516 -11.82 16.11 -22.41
CA LEU A 516 -11.85 17.11 -23.46
C LEU A 516 -11.20 18.40 -22.97
N GLN A 517 -10.37 19.01 -23.82
CA GLN A 517 -9.66 20.24 -23.51
C GLN A 517 -9.73 21.19 -24.70
N THR A 518 -9.94 22.49 -24.44
CA THR A 518 -9.80 23.52 -25.47
C THR A 518 -8.39 23.51 -26.04
N ALA A 519 -8.22 23.50 -27.36
CA ALA A 519 -6.93 23.62 -28.02
C ALA A 519 -6.27 24.98 -27.68
N ASP A 520 -4.95 25.00 -27.53
CA ASP A 520 -4.20 26.19 -27.14
C ASP A 520 -4.40 27.36 -28.09
N ASP A 521 -4.60 27.08 -29.37
CA ASP A 521 -4.90 28.08 -30.43
C ASP A 521 -6.41 28.37 -30.59
N SER A 522 -7.25 27.78 -29.75
CA SER A 522 -8.71 27.84 -29.82
C SER A 522 -9.30 27.42 -31.18
N SER A 523 -8.60 26.56 -31.91
CA SER A 523 -9.07 26.00 -33.18
C SER A 523 -10.20 24.98 -33.01
N GLY A 524 -10.32 24.37 -31.83
CA GLY A 524 -11.31 23.34 -31.51
C GLY A 524 -11.15 22.74 -30.13
N VAL A 525 -11.71 21.56 -29.93
CA VAL A 525 -11.64 20.81 -28.67
C VAL A 525 -10.86 19.52 -28.88
N VAL A 526 -9.74 19.40 -28.20
CA VAL A 526 -8.85 18.24 -28.25
C VAL A 526 -9.40 17.10 -27.39
N VAL A 527 -9.40 15.90 -27.93
CA VAL A 527 -9.60 14.65 -27.18
C VAL A 527 -8.32 14.37 -26.39
N ASN A 528 -8.30 14.75 -25.11
CA ASN A 528 -7.14 14.67 -24.24
C ASN A 528 -7.13 13.37 -23.42
N GLY A 529 -6.65 12.31 -24.01
CA GLY A 529 -6.64 10.94 -23.44
C GLY A 529 -7.38 9.95 -24.31
N TYR A 530 -7.21 8.67 -24.01
CA TYR A 530 -7.89 7.61 -24.77
C TYR A 530 -9.38 7.59 -24.47
N PRO A 531 -10.26 7.64 -25.50
CA PRO A 531 -11.69 7.51 -25.27
C PRO A 531 -12.03 6.16 -24.65
N LEU A 532 -13.00 6.15 -23.74
CA LEU A 532 -13.51 4.93 -23.14
C LEU A 532 -14.35 4.14 -24.15
N ALA A 533 -14.13 2.82 -24.19
CA ALA A 533 -14.77 1.90 -25.12
C ALA A 533 -16.33 1.91 -25.04
N THR A 534 -16.88 2.45 -23.95
CA THR A 534 -18.31 2.61 -23.74
C THR A 534 -18.82 3.99 -24.16
N GLY A 535 -17.93 4.90 -24.59
CA GLY A 535 -18.25 6.30 -24.92
C GLY A 535 -18.61 6.52 -26.37
N SER A 536 -19.27 7.66 -26.66
CA SER A 536 -19.72 8.04 -27.99
C SER A 536 -18.57 8.25 -28.98
N LEU A 537 -17.47 8.88 -28.54
CA LEU A 537 -16.33 9.17 -29.41
C LEU A 537 -15.58 7.90 -29.85
N TYR A 538 -15.40 6.94 -28.94
CA TYR A 538 -14.79 5.65 -29.26
C TYR A 538 -15.58 4.92 -30.35
N ALA A 539 -16.91 4.83 -30.18
CA ALA A 539 -17.79 4.18 -31.15
C ALA A 539 -17.78 4.88 -32.53
N ALA A 540 -17.50 6.18 -32.56
CA ALA A 540 -17.38 6.99 -33.79
C ALA A 540 -15.98 6.94 -34.43
N GLY A 541 -15.02 6.18 -33.87
CA GLY A 541 -13.65 6.05 -34.38
C GLY A 541 -12.75 7.26 -34.12
N MET A 542 -13.12 8.10 -33.15
CA MET A 542 -12.27 9.20 -32.70
C MET A 542 -11.30 8.73 -31.62
N ASP A 543 -10.11 9.34 -31.56
CA ASP A 543 -9.02 8.92 -30.70
C ASP A 543 -8.31 10.10 -30.02
N ARG A 544 -7.38 9.78 -29.15
CA ARG A 544 -6.52 10.76 -28.47
C ARG A 544 -5.77 11.64 -29.46
N GLY A 545 -5.83 12.96 -29.25
CA GLY A 545 -5.20 13.97 -30.08
C GLY A 545 -6.08 14.44 -31.24
N ASP A 546 -7.25 13.84 -31.48
CA ASP A 546 -8.21 14.38 -32.44
C ASP A 546 -8.75 15.73 -31.96
N VAL A 547 -9.01 16.63 -32.89
CA VAL A 547 -9.52 17.98 -32.60
C VAL A 547 -10.92 18.13 -33.18
N ILE A 548 -11.92 18.22 -32.31
CA ILE A 548 -13.32 18.47 -32.69
C ILE A 548 -13.44 19.93 -33.11
N LEU A 549 -13.89 20.17 -34.33
CA LEU A 549 -14.04 21.51 -34.92
C LEU A 549 -15.47 22.02 -34.86
N SER A 550 -16.45 21.18 -35.15
CA SER A 550 -17.85 21.53 -35.16
C SER A 550 -18.78 20.39 -34.84
N VAL A 551 -19.99 20.71 -34.39
CA VAL A 551 -21.09 19.75 -34.20
C VAL A 551 -22.29 20.27 -35.00
N ASP A 552 -22.81 19.48 -35.93
CA ASP A 552 -23.90 19.82 -36.87
C ASP A 552 -23.67 21.18 -37.56
N GLY A 553 -22.40 21.42 -37.98
CA GLY A 553 -21.98 22.64 -38.66
C GLY A 553 -21.80 23.88 -37.74
N GLN A 554 -22.04 23.74 -36.44
CA GLN A 554 -21.80 24.81 -35.46
C GLN A 554 -20.39 24.68 -34.88
N PRO A 555 -19.56 25.74 -34.91
CA PRO A 555 -18.19 25.67 -34.40
C PRO A 555 -18.10 25.33 -32.91
N ALA A 556 -17.24 24.39 -32.57
CA ALA A 556 -16.92 23.98 -31.19
C ALA A 556 -15.51 24.44 -30.84
N ARG A 557 -15.28 25.72 -30.65
CA ARG A 557 -13.94 26.30 -30.46
C ARG A 557 -13.37 26.06 -29.04
N THR A 558 -14.25 25.89 -28.06
CA THR A 558 -13.86 25.62 -26.67
C THR A 558 -14.68 24.47 -26.08
N SER A 559 -14.21 23.90 -24.97
CA SER A 559 -14.93 22.85 -24.23
C SER A 559 -16.32 23.32 -23.77
N GLU A 560 -16.46 24.59 -23.39
CA GLU A 560 -17.72 25.19 -22.98
C GLU A 560 -18.68 25.33 -24.19
N ALA A 561 -18.17 25.76 -25.35
CA ALA A 561 -18.97 25.85 -26.58
C ALA A 561 -19.46 24.45 -27.00
N LEU A 562 -18.59 23.42 -26.96
CA LEU A 562 -18.99 22.05 -27.23
C LEU A 562 -20.05 21.59 -26.23
N GLY A 563 -19.86 21.85 -24.92
CA GLY A 563 -20.84 21.55 -23.88
C GLY A 563 -22.19 22.18 -24.14
N ALA A 564 -22.21 23.49 -24.58
CA ALA A 564 -23.45 24.19 -24.93
C ALA A 564 -24.16 23.57 -26.15
N LEU A 565 -23.42 23.15 -27.19
CA LEU A 565 -23.97 22.46 -28.36
C LEU A 565 -24.60 21.10 -28.00
N LEU A 566 -24.14 20.48 -26.95
CA LEU A 566 -24.66 19.17 -26.48
C LEU A 566 -25.75 19.32 -25.40
N ALA A 567 -25.88 20.48 -24.77
CA ALA A 567 -26.77 20.66 -23.60
C ALA A 567 -28.25 20.35 -23.88
N GLY A 568 -28.72 20.58 -25.12
CA GLY A 568 -30.09 20.29 -25.56
C GLY A 568 -30.30 18.88 -26.11
N ARG A 569 -29.24 18.08 -26.20
CA ARG A 569 -29.26 16.72 -26.77
C ARG A 569 -29.59 15.68 -25.69
N ARG A 570 -30.04 14.51 -26.16
CA ARG A 570 -30.32 13.35 -25.33
C ARG A 570 -29.53 12.14 -25.78
N ALA A 571 -29.39 11.17 -24.91
CA ALA A 571 -28.89 9.86 -25.28
C ALA A 571 -29.75 9.27 -26.39
N GLY A 572 -29.09 8.67 -27.41
CA GLY A 572 -29.72 8.18 -28.64
C GLY A 572 -29.73 9.18 -29.79
N ASP A 573 -29.57 10.50 -29.54
CA ASP A 573 -29.45 11.47 -30.61
C ASP A 573 -28.17 11.24 -31.42
N VAL A 574 -28.23 11.56 -32.71
CA VAL A 574 -27.06 11.49 -33.62
C VAL A 574 -26.62 12.89 -33.94
N ALA A 575 -25.35 13.18 -33.71
CA ALA A 575 -24.70 14.42 -34.09
C ALA A 575 -23.69 14.18 -35.22
N THR A 576 -23.59 15.13 -36.15
CA THR A 576 -22.54 15.13 -37.17
C THR A 576 -21.36 15.94 -36.63
N VAL A 577 -20.23 15.29 -36.39
CA VAL A 577 -19.03 15.93 -35.83
C VAL A 577 -17.96 16.02 -36.90
N GLU A 578 -17.49 17.24 -37.17
CA GLU A 578 -16.31 17.48 -37.98
C GLU A 578 -15.09 17.59 -37.06
N PHE A 579 -14.02 16.88 -37.39
CA PHE A 579 -12.80 16.81 -36.59
C PHE A 579 -11.55 16.63 -37.43
N VAL A 580 -10.39 16.91 -36.85
CA VAL A 580 -9.07 16.63 -37.45
C VAL A 580 -8.49 15.39 -36.75
N GLN A 581 -8.13 14.39 -37.53
CA GLN A 581 -7.43 13.18 -37.08
C GLN A 581 -6.13 13.03 -37.85
N ARG A 582 -4.99 13.05 -37.14
CA ARG A 582 -3.65 12.94 -37.79
C ARG A 582 -3.41 13.93 -38.93
N GLY A 583 -3.94 15.14 -38.82
CA GLY A 583 -3.83 16.20 -39.83
C GLY A 583 -4.89 16.18 -40.92
N GLU A 584 -5.72 15.15 -41.01
CA GLU A 584 -6.81 15.04 -41.99
C GLU A 584 -8.15 15.49 -41.39
N ARG A 585 -8.91 16.31 -42.13
CA ARG A 585 -10.30 16.64 -41.78
C ARG A 585 -11.21 15.47 -42.07
N LYS A 586 -12.01 15.07 -41.10
CA LYS A 586 -12.98 13.99 -41.16
C LYS A 586 -14.32 14.42 -40.63
N THR A 587 -15.34 13.66 -41.00
CA THR A 587 -16.69 13.83 -40.48
C THR A 587 -17.20 12.47 -40.00
N ALA A 588 -17.76 12.42 -38.80
CA ALA A 588 -18.37 11.22 -38.24
C ALA A 588 -19.81 11.51 -37.78
N ARG A 589 -20.65 10.49 -37.89
CA ARG A 589 -21.95 10.46 -37.22
C ARG A 589 -21.77 9.85 -35.83
N VAL A 590 -21.91 10.66 -34.80
CA VAL A 590 -21.72 10.27 -33.41
C VAL A 590 -23.07 10.02 -32.76
N THR A 591 -23.38 8.76 -32.45
CA THR A 591 -24.54 8.43 -31.64
C THR A 591 -24.21 8.72 -30.18
N LEU A 592 -24.93 9.61 -29.54
CA LEU A 592 -24.70 10.03 -28.18
C LEU A 592 -25.18 8.96 -27.18
N VAL A 593 -24.30 8.46 -26.35
CA VAL A 593 -24.65 7.52 -25.25
C VAL A 593 -25.02 8.29 -23.99
N GLU A 594 -25.82 7.68 -23.12
CA GLU A 594 -26.17 8.29 -21.84
C GLU A 594 -24.98 8.35 -20.90
N ASN A 595 -24.88 9.46 -20.15
CA ASN A 595 -23.87 9.60 -19.10
C ASN A 595 -24.04 8.47 -18.06
N PRO A 596 -23.00 7.63 -17.85
CA PRO A 596 -23.09 6.48 -16.95
C PRO A 596 -22.97 6.87 -15.48
N ALA A 597 -22.63 8.12 -15.15
CA ALA A 597 -22.38 8.57 -13.79
C ALA A 597 -23.55 8.23 -12.85
N LEU A 598 -23.21 7.66 -11.71
CA LEU A 598 -24.16 7.33 -10.64
C LEU A 598 -23.82 8.15 -9.40
N GLU A 599 -24.83 8.40 -8.59
CA GLU A 599 -24.72 8.98 -7.27
C GLU A 599 -25.56 8.17 -6.28
N ALA A 600 -25.17 8.11 -5.02
CA ALA A 600 -26.06 7.64 -3.97
C ALA A 600 -26.36 8.79 -3.00
N VAL A 601 -27.62 8.90 -2.65
CA VAL A 601 -28.11 9.94 -1.73
C VAL A 601 -29.01 9.32 -0.67
N PRO A 602 -29.07 9.87 0.56
CA PRO A 602 -30.08 9.46 1.54
C PRO A 602 -31.49 9.63 0.98
N TYR A 603 -32.39 8.71 1.30
CA TYR A 603 -33.81 8.77 0.93
C TYR A 603 -34.44 10.08 1.38
N GLU A 604 -34.05 10.57 2.56
CA GLU A 604 -34.52 11.85 3.10
C GLU A 604 -34.21 13.03 2.15
N SER A 605 -32.99 13.05 1.59
CA SER A 605 -32.56 14.08 0.63
C SER A 605 -33.27 13.98 -0.72
N ALA A 606 -33.77 12.77 -1.05
CA ALA A 606 -34.56 12.52 -2.26
C ALA A 606 -36.07 12.68 -2.03
N GLY A 607 -36.53 13.14 -0.86
CA GLY A 607 -37.95 13.26 -0.51
C GLY A 607 -38.66 11.89 -0.32
N MET A 608 -37.92 10.83 -0.11
CA MET A 608 -38.43 9.47 0.07
C MET A 608 -38.57 9.12 1.56
N GLN A 609 -39.49 8.22 1.88
CA GLN A 609 -39.70 7.79 3.26
C GLN A 609 -38.61 6.79 3.69
N VAL A 610 -38.04 7.01 4.88
CA VAL A 610 -37.15 6.06 5.55
C VAL A 610 -37.92 5.29 6.60
N THR A 611 -38.01 3.97 6.41
CA THR A 611 -38.69 3.08 7.36
C THR A 611 -37.83 2.89 8.62
N PRO A 612 -38.47 2.49 9.77
CA PRO A 612 -37.68 2.14 10.99
C PRO A 612 -36.65 1.04 10.74
N ARG A 613 -36.93 0.08 9.86
CA ARG A 613 -36.00 -0.99 9.49
C ARG A 613 -34.78 -0.44 8.74
N MET A 614 -34.96 0.45 7.76
CA MET A 614 -33.86 1.09 7.03
C MET A 614 -32.97 1.91 7.99
N ARG A 615 -33.58 2.65 8.91
CA ARG A 615 -32.86 3.45 9.91
C ARG A 615 -32.02 2.56 10.82
N ALA A 616 -32.61 1.48 11.35
CA ALA A 616 -31.91 0.52 12.19
C ALA A 616 -30.76 -0.18 11.42
N PHE A 617 -30.96 -0.51 10.14
CA PHE A 617 -29.92 -1.09 9.30
C PHE A 617 -28.75 -0.12 9.09
N ARG A 618 -29.05 1.14 8.72
CA ARG A 618 -28.04 2.21 8.54
C ARG A 618 -27.26 2.43 9.82
N GLU A 619 -27.92 2.53 10.96
CA GLU A 619 -27.27 2.70 12.26
C GLU A 619 -26.40 1.50 12.62
N ALA A 620 -26.86 0.27 12.44
CA ALA A 620 -26.06 -0.92 12.67
C ALA A 620 -24.81 -0.99 11.79
N TRP A 621 -24.87 -0.42 10.59
CA TRP A 621 -23.75 -0.35 9.65
C TRP A 621 -22.75 0.75 10.00
N LEU A 622 -23.23 1.99 10.18
CA LEU A 622 -22.44 3.22 10.20
C LEU A 622 -22.12 3.76 11.60
N ALA A 623 -22.68 3.18 12.67
CA ALA A 623 -22.42 3.65 14.02
C ALA A 623 -21.04 3.21 14.52
N SER A 624 -20.47 4.03 15.42
CA SER A 624 -19.19 3.78 16.09
C SER A 624 -19.13 2.38 16.71
N ARG A 625 -17.96 1.79 16.70
CA ARG A 625 -17.62 0.52 17.38
C ARG A 625 -16.96 0.75 18.73
N VAL A 626 -16.51 1.96 19.01
CA VAL A 626 -15.91 2.31 20.31
C VAL A 626 -16.94 2.19 21.43
N GLY A 627 -16.61 1.41 22.44
CA GLY A 627 -17.49 1.21 23.63
C GLY A 627 -18.65 0.24 23.43
N ARG A 628 -18.64 -0.58 22.39
CA ARG A 628 -19.65 -1.64 22.12
C ARG A 628 -19.14 -3.03 22.46
#